data_d1d33012854a2cbc7f2bab3fa1bba71a
#
_entry.id   d1d33012854a2cbc7f2bab3fa1bba71a
#
_cell.length_a   1.000
_cell.length_b   1.000
_cell.length_c   1.000
_cell.angle_alpha   90.00
_cell.angle_beta   90.00
_cell.angle_gamma   90.00
#
_symmetry.space_group_name_H-M   'P 1'
#
loop_
_entity.id
_entity.type
_entity.pdbx_description
1 polymer ?
#
loop_
_entity_poly.entity_id
_entity_poly.type
_entity_poly.pdbx_seq_one_letter_code
_entity_poly.pdbx_strand_id
1 'polypeptide(L)'
;MRGRTMLALMGAAIYIVQREMGISGTLGDIIAATNTKEKDLARAYRLILRELDLKVPLIDPVKCVSRVANKMNISERTKRRAIDMIRDVVKSGLAAGKDPMGLAASVLYISCLSSGEQKSQMEIAEAAGVSEVTLRKNSKLFSNLTAEA
;
A
#
# COMPACT_ATOMS: atom_id res chain seq x y z
N MET A 1 15.20 8.35 26.25
CA MET A 1 14.54 7.08 25.92
C MET A 1 13.00 7.15 26.04
N ARG A 2 12.48 7.75 27.08
CA ARG A 2 11.02 7.88 27.28
C ARG A 2 10.30 8.61 26.14
N GLY A 3 10.86 9.65 25.57
CA GLY A 3 10.25 10.41 24.47
C GLY A 3 10.10 9.64 23.17
N ARG A 4 11.06 8.78 22.82
CA ARG A 4 10.98 7.93 21.62
C ARG A 4 9.90 6.85 21.73
N THR A 5 9.72 6.29 22.93
CA THR A 5 8.66 5.31 23.19
C THR A 5 7.29 5.99 23.12
N MET A 6 7.16 7.19 23.64
CA MET A 6 5.92 7.99 23.53
C MET A 6 5.54 8.26 22.09
N LEU A 7 6.49 8.73 21.26
CA LEU A 7 6.26 8.98 19.84
C LEU A 7 5.87 7.71 19.08
N ALA A 8 6.49 6.58 19.41
CA ALA A 8 6.14 5.29 18.80
C ALA A 8 4.72 4.87 19.18
N LEU A 9 4.32 5.03 20.43
CA LEU A 9 2.96 4.73 20.89
C LEU A 9 1.92 5.65 20.22
N MET A 10 2.20 6.95 20.17
CA MET A 10 1.32 7.90 19.48
C MET A 10 1.19 7.59 17.99
N GLY A 11 2.29 7.31 17.31
CA GLY A 11 2.31 6.92 15.90
C GLY A 11 1.51 5.64 15.66
N ALA A 12 1.68 4.63 16.51
CA ALA A 12 0.93 3.38 16.43
C ALA A 12 -0.57 3.59 16.66
N ALA A 13 -0.95 4.42 17.61
CA ALA A 13 -2.35 4.76 17.86
C ALA A 13 -2.99 5.47 16.66
N ILE A 14 -2.30 6.44 16.08
CA ILE A 14 -2.74 7.13 14.86
C ILE A 14 -2.93 6.13 13.71
N TYR A 15 -1.98 5.22 13.52
CA TYR A 15 -2.08 4.20 12.48
C TYR A 15 -3.29 3.28 12.69
N ILE A 16 -3.56 2.84 13.91
CA ILE A 16 -4.73 2.03 14.24
C ILE A 16 -6.03 2.77 13.89
N VAL A 17 -6.15 4.03 14.29
CA VAL A 17 -7.33 4.86 13.99
C VAL A 17 -7.51 5.04 12.48
N GLN A 18 -6.44 5.34 11.76
CA GLN A 18 -6.49 5.42 10.29
C GLN A 18 -7.02 4.13 9.65
N ARG A 19 -6.57 2.99 10.16
CA ARG A 19 -7.02 1.68 9.69
C ARG A 19 -8.50 1.46 9.96
N GLU A 20 -8.98 1.78 11.16
CA GLU A 20 -10.41 1.67 11.51
C GLU A 20 -11.29 2.61 10.69
N MET A 21 -10.82 3.80 10.39
CA MET A 21 -11.53 4.77 9.55
C MET A 21 -11.45 4.44 8.05
N GLY A 22 -10.72 3.41 7.66
CA GLY A 22 -10.54 3.03 6.26
C GLY A 22 -9.69 4.01 5.45
N ILE A 23 -8.84 4.79 6.13
CA ILE A 23 -7.89 5.71 5.49
C ILE A 23 -6.68 4.89 5.00
N SER A 24 -6.29 5.07 3.74
CA SER A 24 -5.18 4.35 3.11
C SER A 24 -3.80 4.92 3.50
N GLY A 25 -3.56 5.14 4.78
CA GLY A 25 -2.25 5.52 5.31
C GLY A 25 -1.33 4.30 5.43
N THR A 26 -0.02 4.50 5.32
CA THR A 26 0.99 3.46 5.51
C THR A 26 1.77 3.66 6.81
N LEU A 27 2.35 2.58 7.30
CA LEU A 27 3.27 2.66 8.43
C LEU A 27 4.46 3.59 8.11
N GLY A 28 4.93 3.57 6.85
CA GLY A 28 5.99 4.44 6.36
C GLY A 28 5.64 5.94 6.47
N ASP A 29 4.38 6.31 6.24
CA ASP A 29 3.92 7.71 6.39
C ASP A 29 4.05 8.17 7.85
N ILE A 30 3.71 7.31 8.80
CA ILE A 30 3.85 7.59 10.23
C ILE A 30 5.32 7.69 10.63
N ILE A 31 6.17 6.80 10.12
CA ILE A 31 7.62 6.85 10.36
C ILE A 31 8.20 8.18 9.89
N ALA A 32 7.85 8.60 8.67
CA ALA A 32 8.30 9.88 8.10
C ALA A 32 7.84 11.08 8.93
N ALA A 33 6.58 11.06 9.40
CA ALA A 33 6.00 12.15 10.18
C ALA A 33 6.55 12.23 11.61
N THR A 34 6.85 11.09 12.24
CA THR A 34 7.28 11.02 13.65
C THR A 34 8.78 10.86 13.83
N ASN A 35 9.50 10.59 12.75
CA ASN A 35 10.94 10.28 12.78
C ASN A 35 11.27 9.12 13.76
N THR A 36 10.36 8.16 13.89
CA THR A 36 10.55 6.96 14.70
C THR A 36 11.17 5.85 13.86
N LYS A 37 11.79 4.88 14.54
CA LYS A 37 12.28 3.68 13.86
C LYS A 37 11.14 2.72 13.59
N GLU A 38 11.12 2.11 12.41
CA GLU A 38 10.11 1.12 12.00
C GLU A 38 9.93 0.02 13.06
N LYS A 39 11.04 -0.50 13.59
CA LYS A 39 11.04 -1.54 14.63
C LYS A 39 10.30 -1.11 15.90
N ASP A 40 10.50 0.13 16.34
CA ASP A 40 9.87 0.66 17.55
C ASP A 40 8.38 0.90 17.33
N LEU A 41 8.02 1.44 16.16
CA LEU A 41 6.63 1.65 15.77
C LEU A 41 5.86 0.32 15.63
N ALA A 42 6.46 -0.67 14.97
CA ALA A 42 5.86 -1.99 14.82
C ALA A 42 5.66 -2.71 16.17
N ARG A 43 6.62 -2.54 17.10
CA ARG A 43 6.51 -3.07 18.45
C ARG A 43 5.38 -2.40 19.24
N ALA A 44 5.28 -1.07 19.17
CA ALA A 44 4.22 -0.30 19.81
C ALA A 44 2.84 -0.68 19.24
N TYR A 45 2.72 -0.83 17.94
CA TYR A 45 1.50 -1.27 17.26
C TYR A 45 1.02 -2.63 17.79
N ARG A 46 1.90 -3.63 17.80
CA ARG A 46 1.56 -4.96 18.31
C ARG A 46 1.20 -4.96 19.79
N LEU A 47 1.88 -4.12 20.58
CA LEU A 47 1.59 -3.97 22.01
C LEU A 47 0.17 -3.44 22.21
N ILE A 48 -0.21 -2.36 21.53
CA ILE A 48 -1.55 -1.77 21.66
C ILE A 48 -2.63 -2.77 21.23
N LEU A 49 -2.46 -3.46 20.11
CA LEU A 49 -3.43 -4.46 19.65
C LEU A 49 -3.64 -5.57 20.68
N ARG A 50 -2.56 -6.04 21.29
CA ARG A 50 -2.61 -7.12 22.30
C ARG A 50 -3.24 -6.65 23.61
N GLU A 51 -2.79 -5.52 24.15
CA GLU A 51 -3.25 -5.02 25.44
C GLU A 51 -4.72 -4.58 25.45
N LEU A 52 -5.20 -4.06 24.32
CA LEU A 52 -6.58 -3.60 24.17
C LEU A 52 -7.48 -4.61 23.44
N ASP A 53 -6.97 -5.77 23.09
CA ASP A 53 -7.68 -6.82 22.32
C ASP A 53 -8.38 -6.27 21.07
N LEU A 54 -7.66 -5.43 20.31
CA LEU A 54 -8.20 -4.77 19.14
C LEU A 54 -8.01 -5.63 17.87
N LYS A 55 -9.05 -5.67 17.04
CA LYS A 55 -9.02 -6.23 15.70
C LYS A 55 -9.10 -5.09 14.69
N VAL A 56 -8.01 -4.89 13.94
CA VAL A 56 -7.92 -3.81 12.95
C VAL A 56 -8.26 -4.35 11.57
N PRO A 57 -9.13 -3.66 10.78
CA PRO A 57 -9.45 -4.07 9.42
C PRO A 57 -8.20 -4.17 8.53
N LEU A 58 -8.20 -5.10 7.59
CA LEU A 58 -7.15 -5.19 6.58
C LEU A 58 -7.21 -3.97 5.65
N ILE A 59 -6.06 -3.57 5.12
CA ILE A 59 -5.99 -2.49 4.13
C ILE A 59 -6.70 -2.95 2.86
N ASP A 60 -7.61 -2.11 2.35
CA ASP A 60 -8.27 -2.35 1.06
C ASP A 60 -7.31 -1.99 -0.08
N PRO A 61 -6.89 -2.96 -0.91
CA PRO A 61 -6.00 -2.70 -2.04
C PRO A 61 -6.58 -1.70 -3.06
N VAL A 62 -7.90 -1.67 -3.23
CA VAL A 62 -8.57 -0.71 -4.13
C VAL A 62 -8.36 0.72 -3.67
N LYS A 63 -8.46 0.99 -2.38
CA LYS A 63 -8.17 2.31 -1.80
C LYS A 63 -6.70 2.71 -2.00
N CYS A 64 -5.79 1.75 -1.92
CA CYS A 64 -4.37 1.97 -2.20
C CYS A 64 -4.15 2.41 -3.66
N VAL A 65 -4.80 1.75 -4.62
CA VAL A 65 -4.75 2.13 -6.04
C VAL A 65 -5.23 3.57 -6.22
N SER A 66 -6.37 3.91 -5.66
CA SER A 66 -6.93 5.26 -5.76
C SER A 66 -6.00 6.33 -5.17
N ARG A 67 -5.40 6.04 -4.01
CA ARG A 67 -4.46 6.95 -3.36
C ARG A 67 -3.23 7.23 -4.23
N VAL A 68 -2.58 6.21 -4.73
CA VAL A 68 -1.37 6.35 -5.56
C VAL A 68 -1.70 7.01 -6.89
N ALA A 69 -2.80 6.61 -7.53
CA ALA A 69 -3.25 7.19 -8.79
C ALA A 69 -3.53 8.69 -8.67
N ASN A 70 -4.20 9.10 -7.59
CA ASN A 70 -4.49 10.52 -7.33
C ASN A 70 -3.20 11.31 -7.04
N LYS A 71 -2.29 10.75 -6.27
CA LYS A 71 -0.99 11.36 -5.96
C LYS A 71 -0.16 11.63 -7.23
N MET A 72 -0.27 10.77 -8.22
CA MET A 72 0.47 10.84 -9.49
C MET A 72 -0.30 11.50 -10.63
N ASN A 73 -1.51 11.99 -10.38
CA ASN A 73 -2.41 12.53 -11.42
C ASN A 73 -2.61 11.55 -12.60
N ILE A 74 -2.75 10.28 -12.30
CA ILE A 74 -3.08 9.26 -13.30
C ILE A 74 -4.53 9.45 -13.75
N SER A 75 -4.79 9.28 -15.05
CA SER A 75 -6.12 9.47 -15.63
C SER A 75 -7.16 8.53 -14.99
N GLU A 76 -8.42 8.97 -14.94
CA GLU A 76 -9.52 8.16 -14.42
C GLU A 76 -9.69 6.84 -15.19
N ARG A 77 -9.44 6.85 -16.49
CA ARG A 77 -9.48 5.65 -17.33
C ARG A 77 -8.46 4.61 -16.88
N THR A 78 -7.22 5.02 -16.69
CA THR A 78 -6.13 4.14 -16.24
C THR A 78 -6.36 3.67 -14.81
N LYS A 79 -6.80 4.55 -13.94
CA LYS A 79 -7.15 4.23 -12.55
C LYS A 79 -8.25 3.16 -12.46
N ARG A 80 -9.34 3.28 -13.23
CA ARG A 80 -10.40 2.26 -13.30
C ARG A 80 -9.87 0.91 -13.75
N ARG A 81 -9.02 0.91 -14.78
CA ARG A 81 -8.38 -0.31 -15.28
C ARG A 81 -7.53 -0.98 -14.19
N ALA A 82 -6.77 -0.20 -13.44
CA ALA A 82 -5.98 -0.70 -12.31
C ALA A 82 -6.87 -1.26 -11.19
N ILE A 83 -8.00 -0.62 -10.90
CA ILE A 83 -8.97 -1.11 -9.91
C ILE A 83 -9.58 -2.44 -10.34
N ASP A 84 -9.96 -2.60 -11.59
CA ASP A 84 -10.49 -3.85 -12.11
C ASP A 84 -9.42 -4.96 -12.03
N MET A 85 -8.19 -4.65 -12.43
CA MET A 85 -7.07 -5.60 -12.35
C MET A 85 -6.78 -6.03 -10.92
N ILE A 86 -6.78 -5.11 -9.94
CA ILE A 86 -6.50 -5.50 -8.55
C ILE A 86 -7.61 -6.37 -7.95
N ARG A 87 -8.85 -6.16 -8.37
CA ARG A 87 -9.96 -7.04 -7.98
C ARG A 87 -9.76 -8.46 -8.50
N ASP A 88 -9.30 -8.59 -9.73
CA ASP A 88 -9.00 -9.89 -10.34
C ASP A 88 -7.80 -10.56 -9.64
N VAL A 89 -6.77 -9.81 -9.32
CA VAL A 89 -5.61 -10.30 -8.54
C VAL A 89 -6.06 -10.83 -7.17
N VAL A 90 -6.94 -10.11 -6.48
CA VAL A 90 -7.47 -10.55 -5.18
C VAL A 90 -8.31 -11.81 -5.32
N LYS A 91 -9.20 -11.88 -6.32
CA LYS A 91 -10.04 -13.07 -6.58
C LYS A 91 -9.22 -14.31 -6.93
N SER A 92 -8.11 -14.13 -7.64
CA SER A 92 -7.23 -15.24 -8.04
C SER A 92 -6.39 -15.81 -6.90
N GLY A 93 -6.36 -15.15 -5.74
CA GLY A 93 -5.52 -15.52 -4.60
C GLY A 93 -4.07 -15.03 -4.69
N LEU A 94 -3.68 -14.39 -5.77
CA LEU A 94 -2.31 -13.89 -5.97
C LEU A 94 -1.94 -12.73 -5.02
N ALA A 95 -2.93 -12.11 -4.40
CA ALA A 95 -2.73 -11.04 -3.41
C ALA A 95 -2.27 -11.56 -2.04
N ALA A 96 -2.45 -12.84 -1.75
CA ALA A 96 -2.16 -13.41 -0.44
C ALA A 96 -0.69 -13.22 -0.04
N GLY A 97 -0.47 -12.72 1.17
CA GLY A 97 0.86 -12.49 1.74
C GLY A 97 1.65 -11.34 1.12
N LYS A 98 1.03 -10.52 0.27
CA LYS A 98 1.67 -9.37 -0.38
C LYS A 98 1.22 -8.05 0.24
N ASP A 99 2.14 -7.08 0.24
CA ASP A 99 1.84 -5.73 0.68
C ASP A 99 0.82 -5.05 -0.23
N PRO A 100 -0.30 -4.51 0.31
CA PRO A 100 -1.32 -3.84 -0.50
C PRO A 100 -0.83 -2.66 -1.34
N MET A 101 0.14 -1.89 -0.83
CA MET A 101 0.73 -0.79 -1.60
C MET A 101 1.61 -1.31 -2.74
N GLY A 102 2.32 -2.42 -2.54
CA GLY A 102 3.06 -3.11 -3.58
C GLY A 102 2.16 -3.66 -4.68
N LEU A 103 1.01 -4.22 -4.31
CA LEU A 103 -0.02 -4.64 -5.26
C LEU A 103 -0.55 -3.46 -6.07
N ALA A 104 -0.91 -2.37 -5.41
CA ALA A 104 -1.43 -1.16 -6.03
C ALA A 104 -0.43 -0.56 -7.04
N ALA A 105 0.83 -0.42 -6.64
CA ALA A 105 1.89 0.07 -7.52
C ALA A 105 2.04 -0.78 -8.78
N SER A 106 1.98 -2.09 -8.63
CA SER A 106 2.17 -3.04 -9.74
C SER A 106 1.03 -2.99 -10.76
N VAL A 107 -0.23 -2.98 -10.30
CA VAL A 107 -1.38 -2.88 -11.20
C VAL A 107 -1.46 -1.52 -11.89
N LEU A 108 -1.07 -0.44 -11.18
CA LEU A 108 -1.00 0.89 -11.78
C LEU A 108 0.07 0.96 -12.88
N TYR A 109 1.24 0.38 -12.65
CA TYR A 109 2.28 0.32 -13.66
C TYR A 109 1.83 -0.41 -14.92
N ILE A 110 1.25 -1.61 -14.77
CA ILE A 110 0.71 -2.39 -15.90
C ILE A 110 -0.38 -1.61 -16.64
N SER A 111 -1.26 -0.95 -15.90
CA SER A 111 -2.36 -0.17 -16.47
C SER A 111 -1.87 1.06 -17.22
N CYS A 112 -0.84 1.74 -16.71
CA CYS A 112 -0.18 2.84 -17.41
C CYS A 112 0.45 2.38 -18.72
N LEU A 113 1.18 1.27 -18.71
CA LEU A 113 1.76 0.69 -19.93
C LEU A 113 0.71 0.40 -21.00
N SER A 114 -0.39 -0.25 -20.61
CA SER A 114 -1.44 -0.62 -21.55
C SER A 114 -2.32 0.55 -22.00
N SER A 115 -2.33 1.64 -21.27
CA SER A 115 -3.07 2.87 -21.62
C SER A 115 -2.22 3.93 -22.34
N GLY A 116 -0.91 3.68 -22.48
CA GLY A 116 0.01 4.64 -23.07
C GLY A 116 0.37 5.84 -22.18
N GLU A 117 0.03 5.79 -20.89
CA GLU A 117 0.47 6.79 -19.91
C GLU A 117 1.92 6.55 -19.52
N GLN A 118 2.76 7.55 -19.73
CA GLN A 118 4.20 7.45 -19.45
C GLN A 118 4.49 7.72 -17.98
N LYS A 119 4.53 6.65 -17.18
CA LYS A 119 4.96 6.65 -15.78
C LYS A 119 6.01 5.55 -15.60
N SER A 120 7.15 5.92 -15.04
CA SER A 120 8.23 4.97 -14.80
C SER A 120 7.96 4.09 -13.56
N GLN A 121 8.62 2.95 -13.51
CA GLN A 121 8.57 2.08 -12.31
C GLN A 121 9.03 2.83 -11.06
N MET A 122 10.08 3.64 -11.20
CA MET A 122 10.64 4.41 -10.11
C MET A 122 9.63 5.43 -9.55
N GLU A 123 8.98 6.21 -10.42
CA GLU A 123 7.99 7.21 -10.01
C GLU A 123 6.81 6.58 -9.27
N ILE A 124 6.29 5.45 -9.78
CA ILE A 124 5.17 4.75 -9.17
C ILE A 124 5.58 4.10 -7.85
N ALA A 125 6.74 3.47 -7.80
CA ALA A 125 7.28 2.86 -6.57
C ALA A 125 7.49 3.90 -5.47
N GLU A 126 8.07 5.04 -5.81
CA GLU A 126 8.27 6.16 -4.88
C GLU A 126 6.93 6.70 -4.36
N ALA A 127 5.96 6.94 -5.25
CA ALA A 127 4.64 7.42 -4.87
C ALA A 127 3.89 6.44 -3.95
N ALA A 128 4.10 5.15 -4.13
CA ALA A 128 3.50 4.10 -3.31
C ALA A 128 4.31 3.77 -2.04
N GLY A 129 5.53 4.28 -1.91
CA GLY A 129 6.41 3.96 -0.78
C GLY A 129 6.91 2.52 -0.77
N VAL A 130 7.09 1.91 -1.94
CA VAL A 130 7.59 0.53 -2.11
C VAL A 130 8.87 0.51 -2.94
N SER A 131 9.63 -0.59 -2.88
CA SER A 131 10.81 -0.75 -3.72
C SER A 131 10.44 -1.09 -5.17
N GLU A 132 11.27 -0.65 -6.12
CA GLU A 132 11.12 -1.05 -7.52
C GLU A 132 11.19 -2.57 -7.71
N VAL A 133 11.98 -3.25 -6.88
CA VAL A 133 12.09 -4.72 -6.91
C VAL A 133 10.74 -5.38 -6.60
N THR A 134 10.04 -4.89 -5.58
CA THR A 134 8.69 -5.37 -5.23
C THR A 134 7.70 -5.12 -6.35
N LEU A 135 7.69 -3.91 -6.91
CA LEU A 135 6.84 -3.55 -8.05
C LEU A 135 7.10 -4.47 -9.25
N ARG A 136 8.36 -4.63 -9.62
CA ARG A 136 8.76 -5.44 -10.77
C ARG A 136 8.40 -6.91 -10.61
N LYS A 137 8.64 -7.47 -9.43
CA LYS A 137 8.31 -8.86 -9.10
C LYS A 137 6.82 -9.13 -9.21
N ASN A 138 6.00 -8.27 -8.63
CA ASN A 138 4.55 -8.40 -8.70
C ASN A 138 4.02 -8.16 -10.11
N SER A 139 4.57 -7.19 -10.84
CA SER A 139 4.17 -6.90 -12.23
C SER A 139 4.38 -8.10 -13.15
N LYS A 140 5.48 -8.81 -13.02
CA LYS A 140 5.73 -10.05 -13.77
C LYS A 140 4.68 -11.13 -13.46
N LEU A 141 4.32 -11.27 -12.19
CA LEU A 141 3.32 -12.25 -11.77
C LEU A 141 1.94 -11.93 -12.33
N PHE A 142 1.55 -10.65 -12.34
CA PHE A 142 0.23 -10.21 -12.78
C PHE A 142 0.10 -10.09 -14.29
N SER A 143 1.18 -9.88 -15.01
CA SER A 143 1.17 -9.84 -16.47
C SER A 143 0.68 -11.15 -17.09
N ASN A 144 0.89 -12.28 -16.41
CA ASN A 144 0.40 -13.57 -16.85
C ASN A 144 -1.14 -13.66 -16.78
N LEU A 145 -1.78 -12.97 -15.84
CA LEU A 145 -3.25 -12.91 -15.75
C LEU A 145 -3.89 -12.17 -16.93
N THR A 146 -3.21 -11.16 -17.47
CA THR A 146 -3.72 -10.38 -18.61
C THR A 146 -3.49 -11.07 -19.94
N ALA A 147 -2.54 -11.99 -20.02
CA ALA A 147 -2.25 -12.77 -21.23
C ALA A 147 -3.20 -13.97 -21.41
N GLU A 148 -3.84 -14.43 -20.32
CA GLU A 148 -4.80 -15.56 -20.34
C GLU A 148 -6.26 -15.10 -20.55
N ALA A 149 -6.47 -13.80 -20.53
CA ALA A 149 -7.77 -13.19 -20.79
C ALA A 149 -7.85 -12.63 -22.20
#